data_b8bbcb3b8acbcad9fbaedfdb7dc9bf9a
#
_entry.id   b8bbcb3b8acbcad9fbaedfdb7dc9bf9a
#
_cell.length_a   1.000
_cell.length_b   1.000
_cell.length_c   1.000
_cell.angle_alpha   90.00
_cell.angle_beta   90.00
_cell.angle_gamma   90.00
#
_symmetry.space_group_name_H-M   'P 1'
#
loop_
_entity.id
_entity.type
_entity.pdbx_description
1 polymer ?
#
loop_
_entity_poly.entity_id
_entity_poly.type
_entity_poly.pdbx_seq_one_letter_code
_entity_poly.pdbx_strand_id
1 'polypeptide(L)'
;MQNQEDFIKIHGARVHNLQNISLEIPRNKLVVITGKSGSGKSSLAFDTIHAEGQRRYLETFNAYARQFIGNMKRPEVDKITGLSPVVAIEQKTTSKNPRSTVGTITEIYDYLRLLYARVGVAHSYICLLYTSPSPRDRQKSRMPSSA
;
A
#
# COMPACT_ATOMS: atom_id res chain seq x y z
N MET A 1 17.75 -34.03 -6.94
CA MET A 1 16.87 -33.95 -5.75
C MET A 1 16.61 -32.48 -5.51
N GLN A 2 15.43 -31.97 -5.90
CA GLN A 2 15.05 -30.59 -5.58
C GLN A 2 14.72 -30.56 -4.08
N ASN A 3 15.42 -29.73 -3.31
CA ASN A 3 15.18 -29.59 -1.88
C ASN A 3 13.73 -29.11 -1.66
N GLN A 4 13.04 -29.71 -0.69
CA GLN A 4 11.67 -29.32 -0.29
C GLN A 4 11.57 -27.84 0.16
N GLU A 5 12.68 -27.16 0.34
CA GLU A 5 12.77 -25.76 0.77
C GLU A 5 12.65 -24.73 -0.37
N ASP A 6 12.67 -25.18 -1.64
CA ASP A 6 12.67 -24.28 -2.80
C ASP A 6 11.27 -23.80 -3.20
N PHE A 7 10.21 -24.36 -2.61
CA PHE A 7 8.82 -24.06 -2.96
C PHE A 7 7.97 -23.76 -1.73
N ILE A 8 7.05 -22.82 -1.90
CA ILE A 8 5.92 -22.67 -1.01
C ILE A 8 4.82 -23.58 -1.55
N LYS A 9 4.44 -24.59 -0.77
CA LYS A 9 3.40 -25.56 -1.16
C LYS A 9 2.13 -25.25 -0.39
N ILE A 10 1.04 -25.07 -1.13
CA ILE A 10 -0.31 -24.79 -0.62
C ILE A 10 -1.19 -25.98 -0.96
N HIS A 11 -1.88 -26.52 0.01
CA HIS A 11 -2.82 -27.62 -0.16
C HIS A 11 -4.19 -27.20 0.35
N GLY A 12 -5.21 -27.34 -0.48
CA GLY A 12 -6.59 -27.20 -0.10
C GLY A 12 -7.00 -25.78 0.29
N ALA A 13 -6.61 -24.75 -0.44
CA ALA A 13 -7.05 -23.38 -0.18
C ALA A 13 -8.53 -23.19 -0.58
N ARG A 14 -9.36 -22.73 0.40
CA ARG A 14 -10.81 -22.55 0.25
C ARG A 14 -11.28 -21.16 0.68
N VAL A 15 -10.37 -20.21 0.86
CA VAL A 15 -10.69 -18.86 1.31
C VAL A 15 -11.53 -18.14 0.26
N HIS A 16 -12.65 -17.56 0.66
CA HIS A 16 -13.60 -16.85 -0.19
C HIS A 16 -14.08 -17.70 -1.39
N ASN A 17 -13.69 -17.30 -2.61
CA ASN A 17 -14.09 -17.98 -3.85
C ASN A 17 -13.09 -19.04 -4.33
N LEU A 18 -12.07 -19.37 -3.55
CA LEU A 18 -11.12 -20.43 -3.90
C LEU A 18 -11.77 -21.82 -3.71
N GLN A 19 -11.69 -22.63 -4.75
CA GLN A 19 -12.32 -23.96 -4.80
C GLN A 19 -11.30 -25.07 -4.55
N ASN A 20 -10.85 -25.20 -3.30
CA ASN A 20 -9.93 -26.25 -2.88
C ASN A 20 -8.65 -26.35 -3.72
N ILE A 21 -7.97 -25.22 -3.91
CA ILE A 21 -6.83 -25.12 -4.80
C ILE A 21 -5.57 -25.62 -4.11
N SER A 22 -4.78 -26.42 -4.84
CA SER A 22 -3.42 -26.82 -4.42
C SER A 22 -2.43 -26.38 -5.47
N LEU A 23 -1.34 -25.73 -5.04
CA LEU A 23 -0.30 -25.19 -5.93
C LEU A 23 1.07 -25.11 -5.25
N GLU A 24 2.11 -25.06 -6.07
CA GLU A 24 3.49 -24.84 -5.65
C GLU A 24 4.02 -23.54 -6.25
N ILE A 25 4.55 -22.66 -5.39
CA ILE A 25 5.10 -21.36 -5.78
C ILE A 25 6.62 -21.40 -5.53
N PRO A 26 7.46 -21.11 -6.52
CA PRO A 26 8.90 -21.09 -6.34
C PRO A 26 9.31 -19.96 -5.40
N ARG A 27 10.24 -20.25 -4.48
CA ARG A 27 10.85 -19.27 -3.60
C ARG A 27 11.97 -18.49 -4.32
N ASN A 28 12.31 -17.33 -3.80
CA ASN A 28 13.41 -16.49 -4.31
C ASN A 28 13.28 -16.11 -5.79
N LYS A 29 12.04 -16.06 -6.30
CA LYS A 29 11.73 -15.66 -7.67
C LYS A 29 10.60 -14.64 -7.67
N LEU A 30 10.56 -13.80 -8.70
CA LEU A 30 9.42 -12.94 -8.98
C LEU A 30 8.29 -13.81 -9.53
N VAL A 31 7.16 -13.83 -8.83
CA VAL A 31 5.95 -14.57 -9.25
C VAL A 31 4.83 -13.57 -9.50
N VAL A 32 4.19 -13.66 -10.64
CA VAL A 32 3.07 -12.80 -11.03
C VAL A 32 1.79 -13.61 -11.06
N ILE A 33 0.78 -13.17 -10.30
CA ILE A 33 -0.56 -13.80 -10.28
C ILE A 33 -1.49 -12.95 -11.16
N THR A 34 -1.96 -13.53 -12.26
CA THR A 34 -2.83 -12.86 -13.23
C THR A 34 -4.20 -13.56 -13.34
N GLY A 35 -5.16 -12.87 -13.92
CA GLY A 35 -6.50 -13.42 -14.14
C GLY A 35 -7.58 -12.34 -14.15
N LYS A 36 -8.81 -12.72 -14.48
CA LYS A 36 -9.98 -11.83 -14.49
C LYS A 36 -10.26 -11.26 -13.09
N SER A 37 -10.96 -10.12 -13.03
CA SER A 37 -11.47 -9.59 -11.77
C SER A 37 -12.38 -10.63 -11.10
N GLY A 38 -12.29 -10.80 -9.78
CA GLY A 38 -13.06 -11.78 -9.04
C GLY A 38 -12.54 -13.23 -9.12
N SER A 39 -11.43 -13.53 -9.81
CA SER A 39 -10.90 -14.89 -9.93
C SER A 39 -10.17 -15.44 -8.70
N GLY A 40 -10.13 -14.69 -7.58
CA GLY A 40 -9.50 -15.15 -6.34
C GLY A 40 -8.01 -14.81 -6.19
N LYS A 41 -7.43 -13.96 -7.05
CA LYS A 41 -6.01 -13.57 -6.96
C LYS A 41 -5.65 -12.96 -5.61
N SER A 42 -6.45 -12.00 -5.16
CA SER A 42 -6.27 -11.34 -3.86
C SER A 42 -6.54 -12.29 -2.71
N SER A 43 -7.55 -13.15 -2.83
CA SER A 43 -7.85 -14.19 -1.82
C SER A 43 -6.71 -15.18 -1.67
N LEU A 44 -6.02 -15.54 -2.75
CA LEU A 44 -4.84 -16.40 -2.68
C LEU A 44 -3.65 -15.66 -2.07
N ALA A 45 -3.32 -14.46 -2.58
CA ALA A 45 -2.10 -13.74 -2.17
C ALA A 45 -2.22 -13.16 -0.75
N PHE A 46 -3.30 -12.43 -0.46
CA PHE A 46 -3.46 -11.70 0.82
C PHE A 46 -4.19 -12.54 1.87
N ASP A 47 -5.35 -13.09 1.55
CA ASP A 47 -6.20 -13.76 2.53
C ASP A 47 -5.75 -15.19 2.84
N THR A 48 -4.89 -15.79 2.01
CA THR A 48 -4.33 -17.13 2.25
C THR A 48 -2.85 -17.07 2.59
N ILE A 49 -1.98 -16.67 1.68
CA ILE A 49 -0.51 -16.75 1.85
C ILE A 49 -0.04 -15.73 2.90
N HIS A 50 -0.39 -14.46 2.70
CA HIS A 50 0.02 -13.41 3.63
C HIS A 50 -0.60 -13.59 5.00
N ALA A 51 -1.90 -13.89 5.10
CA ALA A 51 -2.58 -14.10 6.37
C ALA A 51 -1.96 -15.24 7.19
N GLU A 52 -1.66 -16.39 6.56
CA GLU A 52 -1.00 -17.50 7.25
C GLU A 52 0.45 -17.19 7.63
N GLY A 53 1.19 -16.48 6.77
CA GLY A 53 2.56 -16.06 7.09
C GLY A 53 2.61 -15.08 8.25
N GLN A 54 1.71 -14.11 8.29
CA GLN A 54 1.57 -13.17 9.38
C GLN A 54 1.15 -13.86 10.68
N ARG A 55 0.17 -14.78 10.61
CA ARG A 55 -0.26 -15.57 11.77
C ARG A 55 0.90 -16.36 12.38
N ARG A 56 1.70 -17.06 11.57
CA ARG A 56 2.88 -17.80 12.05
C ARG A 56 3.94 -16.88 12.64
N TYR A 57 4.14 -15.72 12.04
CA TYR A 57 5.07 -14.72 12.58
C TYR A 57 4.62 -14.25 13.97
N LEU A 58 3.33 -13.98 14.15
CA LEU A 58 2.77 -13.59 15.45
C LEU A 58 2.85 -14.69 16.51
N GLU A 59 2.80 -15.97 16.11
CA GLU A 59 2.98 -17.08 17.03
C GLU A 59 4.37 -17.15 17.65
N THR A 60 5.37 -16.52 17.02
CA THR A 60 6.73 -16.44 17.58
C THR A 60 6.85 -15.43 18.72
N PHE A 61 5.88 -14.53 18.87
CA PHE A 61 5.87 -13.54 19.94
C PHE A 61 5.48 -14.14 21.29
N ASN A 62 5.92 -13.48 22.36
CA ASN A 62 5.52 -13.87 23.70
C ASN A 62 4.00 -13.68 23.94
N ALA A 63 3.47 -14.33 24.96
CA ALA A 63 2.03 -14.31 25.26
C ALA A 63 1.49 -12.90 25.51
N TYR A 64 2.28 -12.03 26.12
CA TYR A 64 1.92 -10.65 26.40
C TYR A 64 1.73 -9.85 25.11
N ALA A 65 2.69 -9.89 24.20
CA ALA A 65 2.60 -9.19 22.90
C ALA A 65 1.41 -9.68 22.06
N ARG A 66 1.10 -10.98 22.10
CA ARG A 66 -0.05 -11.56 21.37
C ARG A 66 -1.40 -11.00 21.85
N GLN A 67 -1.54 -10.65 23.12
CA GLN A 67 -2.79 -10.04 23.64
C GLN A 67 -3.08 -8.68 23.03
N PHE A 68 -2.06 -7.88 22.73
CA PHE A 68 -2.23 -6.56 22.12
C PHE A 68 -2.48 -6.61 20.62
N ILE A 69 -1.94 -7.61 19.92
CA ILE A 69 -2.04 -7.71 18.46
C ILE A 69 -3.37 -8.37 18.04
N GLY A 70 -4.02 -9.10 18.95
CA GLY A 70 -5.27 -9.81 18.68
C GLY A 70 -5.04 -11.18 18.02
N ASN A 71 -6.10 -12.02 18.09
CA ASN A 71 -6.08 -13.34 17.48
C ASN A 71 -6.40 -13.24 15.98
N MET A 72 -5.43 -13.53 15.12
CA MET A 72 -5.70 -13.70 13.69
C MET A 72 -6.38 -15.05 13.42
N LYS A 73 -7.49 -15.01 12.69
CA LYS A 73 -8.14 -16.24 12.22
C LYS A 73 -7.20 -16.97 11.27
N ARG A 74 -7.10 -18.28 11.44
CA ARG A 74 -6.42 -19.14 10.49
C ARG A 74 -7.21 -19.15 9.18
N PRO A 75 -6.55 -18.91 8.01
CA PRO A 75 -7.22 -19.06 6.72
C PRO A 75 -7.69 -20.50 6.50
N GLU A 76 -8.75 -20.64 5.73
CA GLU A 76 -9.30 -21.95 5.35
C GLU A 76 -8.39 -22.65 4.33
N VAL A 77 -7.36 -23.30 4.84
CA VAL A 77 -6.36 -24.05 4.07
C VAL A 77 -5.95 -25.30 4.84
N ASP A 78 -5.78 -26.40 4.15
CA ASP A 78 -5.39 -27.66 4.80
C ASP A 78 -3.95 -27.57 5.31
N LYS A 79 -3.01 -27.18 4.45
CA LYS A 79 -1.60 -27.08 4.80
C LYS A 79 -0.85 -26.07 3.92
N ILE A 80 0.03 -25.26 4.53
CA ILE A 80 1.02 -24.47 3.81
C ILE A 80 2.41 -24.78 4.37
N THR A 81 3.35 -25.10 3.50
CA THR A 81 4.75 -25.37 3.86
C THR A 81 5.70 -24.48 3.08
N GLY A 82 6.92 -24.28 3.58
CA GLY A 82 7.94 -23.45 2.95
C GLY A 82 7.69 -21.93 3.06
N LEU A 83 6.76 -21.49 3.92
CA LEU A 83 6.44 -20.08 4.09
C LEU A 83 7.47 -19.40 5.01
N SER A 84 8.07 -18.32 4.51
CA SER A 84 8.92 -17.42 5.30
C SER A 84 8.08 -16.28 5.92
N PRO A 85 8.63 -15.46 6.83
CA PRO A 85 8.00 -14.22 7.23
C PRO A 85 7.63 -13.38 6.02
N VAL A 86 6.40 -12.83 6.01
CA VAL A 86 5.81 -12.15 4.86
C VAL A 86 5.60 -10.68 5.14
N VAL A 87 5.77 -9.87 4.11
CA VAL A 87 5.40 -8.46 4.09
C VAL A 87 4.44 -8.26 2.92
N ALA A 88 3.34 -7.57 3.15
CA ALA A 88 2.42 -7.19 2.09
C ALA A 88 2.41 -5.67 1.91
N ILE A 89 2.39 -5.24 0.66
CA ILE A 89 2.14 -3.86 0.27
C ILE A 89 0.82 -3.83 -0.46
N GLU A 90 -0.20 -3.27 0.19
CA GLU A 90 -1.53 -3.20 -0.38
C GLU A 90 -1.71 -1.89 -1.14
N GLN A 91 -2.41 -1.97 -2.26
CA GLN A 91 -2.86 -0.78 -2.98
C GLN A 91 -3.99 -0.12 -2.19
N LYS A 92 -3.68 0.95 -1.47
CA LYS A 92 -4.70 1.78 -0.83
C LYS A 92 -5.47 2.55 -1.89
N THR A 93 -6.70 2.14 -2.15
CA THR A 93 -7.56 2.75 -3.18
C THR A 93 -8.11 4.12 -2.78
N THR A 94 -8.26 4.41 -1.50
CA THR A 94 -8.68 5.74 -1.03
C THR A 94 -8.26 5.97 0.41
N SER A 95 -7.45 6.98 0.64
CA SER A 95 -7.32 7.57 1.98
C SER A 95 -8.53 8.47 2.23
N LYS A 96 -9.37 8.15 3.20
CA LYS A 96 -10.48 9.02 3.63
C LYS A 96 -10.01 10.36 4.22
N ASN A 97 -8.73 10.47 4.50
CA ASN A 97 -8.13 11.68 5.04
C ASN A 97 -7.28 12.37 3.96
N PRO A 98 -7.73 13.53 3.41
CA PRO A 98 -6.99 14.24 2.37
C PRO A 98 -5.61 14.75 2.83
N ARG A 99 -5.35 14.77 4.14
CA ARG A 99 -4.04 15.16 4.71
C ARG A 99 -3.07 13.98 4.92
N SER A 100 -3.44 12.76 4.57
CA SER A 100 -2.61 11.55 4.79
C SER A 100 -1.76 11.16 3.58
N THR A 101 -1.39 12.10 2.72
CA THR A 101 -0.41 11.84 1.66
C THR A 101 1.00 11.73 2.24
N VAL A 102 1.86 10.96 1.58
CA VAL A 102 3.27 10.80 1.99
C VAL A 102 3.95 12.16 2.15
N GLY A 103 3.73 13.07 1.19
CA GLY A 103 4.29 14.42 1.23
C GLY A 103 3.91 15.24 2.46
N THR A 104 2.70 15.02 3.03
CA THR A 104 2.22 15.73 4.21
C THR A 104 2.73 15.07 5.51
N ILE A 105 2.75 13.74 5.56
CA ILE A 105 3.20 13.00 6.75
C ILE A 105 4.72 13.15 6.97
N THR A 106 5.48 13.24 5.88
CA THR A 106 6.94 13.40 5.92
C THR A 106 7.39 14.85 5.96
N GLU A 107 6.46 15.82 5.99
CA GLU A 107 6.73 17.27 5.91
C GLU A 107 7.42 17.73 4.62
N ILE A 108 7.71 16.83 3.68
CA ILE A 108 8.33 17.14 2.39
C ILE A 108 7.53 18.19 1.62
N TYR A 109 6.20 18.17 1.76
CA TYR A 109 5.32 19.13 1.09
C TYR A 109 5.59 20.58 1.52
N ASP A 110 5.92 20.83 2.79
CA ASP A 110 6.19 22.17 3.28
C ASP A 110 7.52 22.71 2.75
N TYR A 111 8.54 21.85 2.67
CA TYR A 111 9.80 22.19 2.01
C TYR A 111 9.63 22.46 0.51
N LEU A 112 8.82 21.67 -0.18
CA LEU A 112 8.51 21.89 -1.59
C LEU A 112 7.76 23.21 -1.80
N ARG A 113 6.79 23.54 -0.96
CA ARG A 113 6.07 24.82 -1.02
C ARG A 113 7.03 26.00 -0.87
N LEU A 114 7.95 25.92 0.10
CA LEU A 114 8.95 26.97 0.30
C LEU A 114 9.89 27.08 -0.90
N LEU A 115 10.34 25.96 -1.45
CA LEU A 115 11.21 25.93 -2.63
C LEU A 115 10.52 26.59 -3.82
N TYR A 116 9.30 26.14 -4.17
CA TYR A 116 8.56 26.70 -5.29
C TYR A 116 8.15 28.17 -5.08
N ALA A 117 7.89 28.58 -3.85
CA ALA A 117 7.61 29.98 -3.56
C ALA A 117 8.82 30.90 -3.79
N ARG A 118 10.06 30.36 -3.62
CA ARG A 118 11.29 31.14 -3.77
C ARG A 118 11.90 31.09 -5.18
N VAL A 119 11.84 29.96 -5.83
CA VAL A 119 12.56 29.68 -7.10
C VAL A 119 11.60 29.33 -8.23
N GLY A 120 10.36 28.98 -7.91
CA GLY A 120 9.38 28.54 -8.90
C GLY A 120 8.89 29.68 -9.79
N VAL A 121 8.74 29.39 -11.07
CA VAL A 121 8.08 30.25 -12.04
C VAL A 121 6.68 29.72 -12.28
N ALA A 122 5.66 30.54 -12.03
CA ALA A 122 4.28 30.15 -12.23
C ALA A 122 3.91 30.06 -13.71
N HIS A 123 3.42 28.93 -14.16
CA HIS A 123 2.92 28.72 -15.52
C HIS A 123 1.43 28.40 -15.48
N SER A 124 0.69 29.01 -16.41
CA SER A 124 -0.71 28.62 -16.65
C SER A 124 -0.76 27.30 -17.41
N TYR A 125 -1.61 26.35 -16.99
CA TYR A 125 -1.83 25.09 -17.71
C TYR A 125 -2.54 25.27 -19.07
N ILE A 126 -3.17 26.44 -19.30
CA ILE A 126 -3.87 26.74 -20.55
C ILE A 126 -2.92 27.32 -21.59
N CYS A 127 -2.08 28.28 -21.22
CA CYS A 127 -1.23 29.01 -22.17
C CYS A 127 0.26 28.85 -21.94
N LEU A 128 0.68 28.09 -20.92
CA LEU A 128 2.09 27.87 -20.52
C LEU A 128 2.88 29.18 -20.27
N LEU A 129 2.20 30.31 -20.23
CA LEU A 129 2.79 31.61 -19.97
C LEU A 129 2.68 31.96 -18.49
N TYR A 130 3.57 32.82 -18.05
CA TYR A 130 3.54 33.39 -16.71
C TYR A 130 2.19 34.09 -16.44
N THR A 131 1.48 33.66 -15.42
CA THR A 131 0.25 34.34 -15.01
C THR A 131 0.58 35.59 -14.23
N SER A 132 0.19 36.74 -14.75
CA SER A 132 0.22 37.96 -13.97
C SER A 132 -0.64 37.83 -12.70
N PRO A 133 -0.32 38.54 -11.62
CA PRO A 133 -1.13 38.50 -10.41
C PRO A 133 -2.61 38.78 -10.73
N SER A 134 -3.50 38.10 -10.03
CA SER A 134 -4.94 38.22 -10.20
C SER A 134 -5.38 39.72 -10.14
N PRO A 135 -6.39 40.12 -10.91
CA PRO A 135 -6.97 41.46 -10.78
C PRO A 135 -7.37 41.82 -9.34
N ARG A 136 -7.69 40.82 -8.53
CA ARG A 136 -8.00 41.00 -7.10
C ARG A 136 -6.76 41.40 -6.28
N ASP A 137 -5.57 40.95 -6.64
CA ASP A 137 -4.33 41.32 -5.98
C ASP A 137 -3.89 42.73 -6.36
N ARG A 138 -4.22 43.19 -7.57
CA ARG A 138 -4.04 44.59 -8.00
C ARG A 138 -4.95 45.57 -7.29
N GLN A 139 -6.17 45.16 -6.90
CA GLN A 139 -7.07 46.00 -6.14
C GLN A 139 -6.60 46.30 -4.72
N LYS A 140 -5.92 45.35 -4.08
CA LYS A 140 -5.35 45.57 -2.74
C LYS A 140 -4.18 46.55 -2.71
N SER A 141 -3.45 46.69 -3.82
CA SER A 141 -2.35 47.68 -3.93
C SER A 141 -2.80 49.08 -4.27
N ARG A 142 -4.07 49.32 -4.50
CA ARG A 142 -4.68 50.62 -4.83
C ARG A 142 -5.50 51.23 -3.69
N MET A 143 -5.36 50.80 -2.45
CA MET A 143 -5.92 51.57 -1.35
C MET A 143 -5.10 52.88 -1.20
N PRO A 144 -5.72 54.06 -1.41
CA PRO A 144 -5.02 55.27 -1.15
C PRO A 144 -4.70 55.29 0.35
N SER A 145 -3.48 55.60 0.69
CA SER A 145 -3.14 55.98 2.05
C SER A 145 -3.98 57.20 2.36
N SER A 146 -4.99 57.06 3.16
CA SER A 146 -5.73 58.19 3.70
C SER A 146 -4.80 59.00 4.52
N ALA A 147 -4.60 60.25 4.12
CA ALA A 147 -3.93 61.27 4.84
C ALA A 147 -4.54 61.48 6.23
#